data_7ba850491572963ec7ea2f1db484bf7e
#
_entry.id   7ba850491572963ec7ea2f1db484bf7e
#
_cell.length_a   1.000
_cell.length_b   1.000
_cell.length_c   1.000
_cell.angle_alpha   90.00
_cell.angle_beta   90.00
_cell.angle_gamma   90.00
#
_symmetry.space_group_name_H-M   'P 1'
#
loop_
_entity.id
_entity.type
_entity.pdbx_description
1 polymer ?
#
loop_
_entity_poly.entity_id
_entity_poly.type
_entity_poly.pdbx_seq_one_letter_code
_entity_poly.pdbx_strand_id
1 'polypeptide(L)'
;PLSYSFSGESFDKSSTAAGLIKDDGRFVAETAGKYLITVTAGEKSISKPLVVYDRGIQREVITVGTGTVEDKHTSDFWVFEGQDGNDYAVSGTWGADGTTYFWDVTDPGNLKKIDSVQVDARTVNDVKVSADGKISIISREGASNRRNGIVILDTTNPYDVKTLSEYTTNLTGGVHNLFIYEDHVYALSNGERFYVINIEDPTNPYEVGMFEIGEKGQAIHDVWIEDGIAYSSNWKHGVYMIDVGNGVAGGSPSNPVAMANYTYESGAHHATFPFKSKSTDKFYTVLGDEIFPQGIDVYTTNETAGFIHFVDFTDINNPEEVARYELPGHGSHNYWIEDDILYVAMYTGGVRIVDISGELMGDLFRQGREIGHINTANPNGY
;
A
#
# COMPACT_ATOMS: atom_id res chain seq x y z
N PRO A 1 -18.78 0.25 37.50
CA PRO A 1 -18.43 0.24 36.08
C PRO A 1 -19.67 -0.07 35.24
N LEU A 2 -19.72 0.47 34.00
CA LEU A 2 -20.70 0.09 33.01
C LEU A 2 -20.12 -1.08 32.20
N SER A 3 -21.01 -1.96 31.74
CA SER A 3 -20.69 -2.97 30.74
C SER A 3 -21.72 -2.90 29.61
N TYR A 4 -21.26 -3.22 28.40
CA TYR A 4 -22.05 -3.14 27.19
C TYR A 4 -22.10 -4.49 26.50
N SER A 5 -23.26 -4.83 25.97
CA SER A 5 -23.45 -6.03 25.18
C SER A 5 -24.51 -5.81 24.10
N PHE A 6 -24.53 -6.67 23.11
CA PHE A 6 -25.59 -6.67 22.12
C PHE A 6 -26.03 -8.11 21.80
N SER A 7 -27.21 -8.22 21.29
CA SER A 7 -27.72 -9.39 20.56
C SER A 7 -28.42 -8.92 19.29
N GLY A 8 -28.47 -9.76 18.28
CA GLY A 8 -29.08 -9.35 17.01
C GLY A 8 -29.53 -10.54 16.17
N GLU A 9 -30.46 -10.25 15.25
CA GLU A 9 -30.98 -11.19 14.25
C GLU A 9 -30.91 -10.52 12.88
N SER A 10 -30.29 -11.20 11.90
CA SER A 10 -30.23 -10.72 10.52
C SER A 10 -31.64 -10.67 9.91
N PHE A 11 -31.85 -9.81 8.91
CA PHE A 11 -33.17 -9.69 8.27
C PHE A 11 -33.63 -10.97 7.57
N ASP A 12 -32.70 -11.73 7.03
CA ASP A 12 -32.98 -13.02 6.38
C ASP A 12 -33.21 -14.16 7.38
N LYS A 13 -32.98 -13.90 8.68
CA LYS A 13 -33.08 -14.86 9.78
C LYS A 13 -32.21 -16.09 9.64
N SER A 14 -31.22 -16.05 8.74
CA SER A 14 -30.30 -17.16 8.48
C SER A 14 -29.23 -17.28 9.57
N SER A 15 -28.94 -16.18 10.27
CA SER A 15 -27.85 -16.09 11.24
C SER A 15 -28.12 -15.06 12.34
N THR A 16 -27.34 -15.14 13.42
CA THR A 16 -27.18 -14.04 14.37
C THR A 16 -26.55 -12.85 13.68
N ALA A 17 -27.12 -11.66 13.81
CA ALA A 17 -26.54 -10.46 13.25
C ALA A 17 -25.21 -10.14 13.92
N ALA A 18 -24.18 -9.94 13.10
CA ALA A 18 -22.83 -9.66 13.56
C ALA A 18 -22.62 -8.16 13.82
N GLY A 19 -21.67 -7.86 14.71
CA GLY A 19 -21.27 -6.51 15.04
C GLY A 19 -20.16 -6.52 16.09
N LEU A 20 -19.70 -5.33 16.43
CA LEU A 20 -18.70 -5.12 17.47
C LEU A 20 -19.20 -4.04 18.44
N ILE A 21 -19.01 -4.24 19.75
CA ILE A 21 -19.24 -3.25 20.79
C ILE A 21 -17.99 -3.12 21.65
N LYS A 22 -17.51 -1.87 21.84
CA LYS A 22 -16.33 -1.60 22.67
C LYS A 22 -16.73 -1.32 24.12
N ASP A 23 -15.76 -1.38 25.02
CA ASP A 23 -15.95 -1.13 26.46
C ASP A 23 -16.40 0.32 26.77
N ASP A 24 -16.21 1.24 25.84
CA ASP A 24 -16.71 2.62 25.91
C ASP A 24 -18.15 2.80 25.43
N GLY A 25 -18.78 1.71 24.93
CA GLY A 25 -20.17 1.67 24.46
C GLY A 25 -20.35 2.01 22.97
N ARG A 26 -19.28 2.28 22.22
CA ARG A 26 -19.37 2.40 20.75
C ARG A 26 -19.77 1.05 20.16
N PHE A 27 -20.72 1.09 19.23
CA PHE A 27 -21.25 -0.10 18.57
C PHE A 27 -21.23 0.10 17.04
N VAL A 28 -20.80 -0.91 16.31
CA VAL A 28 -20.95 -1.01 14.87
C VAL A 28 -21.63 -2.34 14.50
N ALA A 29 -22.58 -2.28 13.59
CA ALA A 29 -23.20 -3.46 13.00
C ALA A 29 -22.41 -3.88 11.76
N GLU A 30 -22.12 -5.15 11.64
CA GLU A 30 -21.48 -5.78 10.48
C GLU A 30 -22.46 -6.60 9.63
N THR A 31 -23.73 -6.56 9.97
CA THR A 31 -24.81 -7.22 9.22
C THR A 31 -26.07 -6.38 9.35
N ALA A 32 -26.83 -6.23 8.29
CA ALA A 32 -28.16 -5.61 8.37
C ALA A 32 -29.10 -6.50 9.21
N GLY A 33 -29.84 -5.86 10.10
CA GLY A 33 -30.68 -6.63 11.03
C GLY A 33 -31.28 -5.81 12.16
N LYS A 34 -31.86 -6.52 13.12
CA LYS A 34 -32.41 -5.96 14.35
C LYS A 34 -31.48 -6.29 15.50
N TYR A 35 -31.08 -5.30 16.25
CA TYR A 35 -30.18 -5.41 17.39
C TYR A 35 -30.87 -4.95 18.67
N LEU A 36 -30.45 -5.54 19.77
CA LEU A 36 -30.78 -5.09 21.11
C LEU A 36 -29.48 -4.74 21.82
N ILE A 37 -29.25 -3.46 22.04
CA ILE A 37 -28.06 -2.96 22.75
C ILE A 37 -28.40 -2.87 24.23
N THR A 38 -27.60 -3.49 25.08
CA THR A 38 -27.80 -3.55 26.54
C THR A 38 -26.64 -2.91 27.27
N VAL A 39 -26.98 -2.01 28.18
CA VAL A 39 -26.04 -1.39 29.12
C VAL A 39 -26.37 -1.88 30.52
N THR A 40 -25.36 -2.34 31.25
CA THR A 40 -25.51 -2.86 32.61
C THR A 40 -24.65 -2.08 33.59
N ALA A 41 -25.25 -1.73 34.74
CA ALA A 41 -24.61 -1.04 35.86
C ALA A 41 -24.93 -1.77 37.17
N GLY A 42 -24.02 -2.58 37.66
CA GLY A 42 -24.28 -3.48 38.80
C GLY A 42 -25.43 -4.46 38.49
N GLU A 43 -26.49 -4.43 39.29
CA GLU A 43 -27.68 -5.29 39.11
C GLU A 43 -28.74 -4.72 38.15
N LYS A 44 -28.52 -3.54 37.59
CA LYS A 44 -29.50 -2.85 36.74
C LYS A 44 -29.04 -2.90 35.30
N SER A 45 -29.96 -3.22 34.39
CA SER A 45 -29.75 -3.21 32.96
C SER A 45 -30.85 -2.42 32.26
N ILE A 46 -30.46 -1.77 31.16
CA ILE A 46 -31.39 -1.15 30.21
C ILE A 46 -31.03 -1.63 28.81
N SER A 47 -32.04 -1.92 28.02
CA SER A 47 -31.86 -2.34 26.63
C SER A 47 -32.60 -1.41 25.68
N LYS A 48 -31.97 -1.14 24.51
CA LYS A 48 -32.56 -0.34 23.46
C LYS A 48 -32.51 -1.09 22.12
N PRO A 49 -33.65 -1.21 21.41
CA PRO A 49 -33.64 -1.79 20.08
C PRO A 49 -33.05 -0.82 19.05
N LEU A 50 -32.32 -1.39 18.10
CA LEU A 50 -31.73 -0.70 16.95
C LEU A 50 -32.02 -1.51 15.69
N VAL A 51 -32.40 -0.84 14.61
CA VAL A 51 -32.55 -1.45 13.28
C VAL A 51 -31.47 -0.89 12.37
N VAL A 52 -30.69 -1.76 11.76
CA VAL A 52 -29.61 -1.39 10.84
C VAL A 52 -29.93 -1.98 9.48
N TYR A 53 -29.89 -1.14 8.47
CA TYR A 53 -30.09 -1.51 7.08
C TYR A 53 -28.75 -1.55 6.35
N ASP A 54 -28.70 -2.28 5.23
CA ASP A 54 -27.55 -2.24 4.33
C ASP A 54 -27.27 -0.81 3.87
N ARG A 55 -26.01 -0.45 3.72
CA ARG A 55 -25.62 0.89 3.25
C ARG A 55 -26.17 1.16 1.85
N GLY A 56 -26.21 0.13 1.00
CA GLY A 56 -26.77 0.21 -0.36
C GLY A 56 -26.07 1.23 -1.26
N ILE A 57 -24.85 1.64 -0.91
CA ILE A 57 -24.05 2.58 -1.71
C ILE A 57 -23.21 1.73 -2.67
N GLN A 58 -23.56 1.81 -3.95
CA GLN A 58 -22.78 1.22 -5.03
C GLN A 58 -22.57 2.29 -6.10
N ARG A 59 -21.37 2.42 -6.60
CA ARG A 59 -20.98 3.29 -7.70
C ARG A 59 -20.68 2.45 -8.91
N GLU A 60 -21.15 2.86 -10.06
CA GLU A 60 -20.72 2.27 -11.32
C GLU A 60 -19.28 2.65 -11.58
N VAL A 61 -18.44 1.65 -11.82
CA VAL A 61 -17.03 1.83 -12.21
C VAL A 61 -16.92 1.41 -13.66
N ILE A 62 -16.49 2.32 -14.53
CA ILE A 62 -16.33 2.06 -15.96
C ILE A 62 -14.86 2.20 -16.35
N THR A 63 -14.36 1.28 -17.16
CA THR A 63 -13.05 1.40 -17.80
C THR A 63 -13.16 2.40 -18.94
N VAL A 64 -12.44 3.51 -18.86
CA VAL A 64 -12.42 4.53 -19.91
C VAL A 64 -11.29 4.35 -20.90
N GLY A 65 -10.20 3.66 -20.50
CA GLY A 65 -9.06 3.35 -21.34
C GLY A 65 -8.22 2.23 -20.76
N THR A 66 -7.40 1.62 -21.59
CA THR A 66 -6.48 0.55 -21.20
C THR A 66 -5.16 0.71 -21.95
N GLY A 67 -4.05 0.72 -21.21
CA GLY A 67 -2.69 0.59 -21.74
C GLY A 67 -2.22 -0.85 -21.55
N THR A 68 -1.69 -1.49 -22.60
CA THR A 68 -1.26 -2.89 -22.54
C THR A 68 0.19 -3.09 -22.94
N VAL A 69 0.83 -4.06 -22.26
CA VAL A 69 2.09 -4.68 -22.66
C VAL A 69 1.76 -6.15 -22.93
N GLU A 70 1.64 -6.52 -24.20
CA GLU A 70 0.98 -7.76 -24.61
C GLU A 70 1.77 -9.04 -24.30
N ASP A 71 3.09 -8.95 -24.25
CA ASP A 71 3.98 -10.12 -24.17
C ASP A 71 4.73 -10.25 -22.84
N LYS A 72 4.44 -9.37 -21.89
CA LYS A 72 5.16 -9.32 -20.60
C LYS A 72 4.22 -9.00 -19.45
N HIS A 73 4.54 -9.53 -18.27
CA HIS A 73 3.91 -9.08 -17.03
C HIS A 73 4.43 -7.68 -16.67
N THR A 74 3.54 -6.78 -16.36
CA THR A 74 3.87 -5.51 -15.72
C THR A 74 4.05 -5.72 -14.22
N SER A 75 4.83 -4.85 -13.59
CA SER A 75 5.03 -4.77 -12.15
C SER A 75 4.37 -3.49 -11.61
N ASP A 76 5.09 -2.72 -10.83
CA ASP A 76 4.61 -1.44 -10.32
C ASP A 76 4.44 -0.38 -11.41
N PHE A 77 3.66 0.65 -11.12
CA PHE A 77 3.55 1.84 -11.94
C PHE A 77 3.46 3.11 -11.07
N TRP A 78 3.91 4.23 -11.65
CA TRP A 78 3.83 5.53 -11.01
C TRP A 78 3.31 6.57 -11.99
N VAL A 79 2.32 7.37 -11.56
CA VAL A 79 1.77 8.49 -12.36
C VAL A 79 2.39 9.78 -11.88
N PHE A 80 2.74 10.67 -12.82
CA PHE A 80 3.38 11.95 -12.52
C PHE A 80 2.98 13.03 -13.52
N GLU A 81 3.02 14.29 -13.07
CA GLU A 81 2.89 15.45 -13.95
C GLU A 81 4.23 15.74 -14.62
N GLY A 82 4.24 15.88 -15.93
CA GLY A 82 5.41 16.27 -16.69
C GLY A 82 5.69 17.77 -16.66
N GLN A 83 6.86 18.17 -17.19
CA GLN A 83 7.27 19.58 -17.24
C GLN A 83 6.37 20.47 -18.10
N ASP A 84 5.54 19.88 -18.92
CA ASP A 84 4.56 20.52 -19.81
C ASP A 84 3.14 20.58 -19.22
N GLY A 85 2.96 20.05 -17.99
CA GLY A 85 1.67 20.00 -17.28
C GLY A 85 0.73 18.92 -17.78
N ASN A 86 1.23 17.96 -18.56
CA ASN A 86 0.51 16.76 -18.95
C ASN A 86 0.78 15.61 -17.97
N ASP A 87 -0.12 14.63 -17.94
CA ASP A 87 -0.01 13.46 -17.08
C ASP A 87 0.68 12.31 -17.80
N TYR A 88 1.67 11.73 -17.13
CA TYR A 88 2.45 10.61 -17.61
C TYR A 88 2.46 9.47 -16.60
N ALA A 89 2.81 8.28 -17.06
CA ALA A 89 3.05 7.14 -16.20
C ALA A 89 4.31 6.39 -16.61
N VAL A 90 4.96 5.79 -15.64
CA VAL A 90 6.03 4.80 -15.85
C VAL A 90 5.57 3.46 -15.30
N SER A 91 5.85 2.37 -16.02
CA SER A 91 5.56 1.00 -15.55
C SER A 91 6.75 0.09 -15.72
N GLY A 92 7.03 -0.72 -14.70
CA GLY A 92 8.03 -1.77 -14.74
C GLY A 92 7.53 -3.07 -15.36
N THR A 93 8.41 -4.08 -15.39
CA THR A 93 8.08 -5.45 -15.85
C THR A 93 8.61 -6.49 -14.89
N TRP A 94 7.86 -7.58 -14.72
CA TRP A 94 8.17 -8.66 -13.80
C TRP A 94 8.41 -9.98 -14.52
N GLY A 95 9.52 -10.69 -14.19
CA GLY A 95 9.85 -11.97 -14.80
C GLY A 95 10.01 -11.87 -16.34
N ALA A 96 10.55 -10.75 -16.82
CA ALA A 96 10.63 -10.41 -18.24
C ALA A 96 12.08 -10.11 -18.69
N ASP A 97 12.31 -8.99 -19.34
CA ASP A 97 13.58 -8.63 -19.95
C ASP A 97 14.16 -7.28 -19.46
N GLY A 98 13.66 -6.76 -18.35
CA GLY A 98 14.13 -5.50 -17.76
C GLY A 98 13.68 -4.25 -18.52
N THR A 99 12.61 -4.33 -19.30
CA THR A 99 12.05 -3.17 -19.98
C THR A 99 11.09 -2.40 -19.09
N THR A 100 11.26 -1.10 -19.02
CA THR A 100 10.37 -0.12 -18.37
C THR A 100 9.71 0.70 -19.48
N TYR A 101 8.42 0.97 -19.36
CA TYR A 101 7.64 1.70 -20.35
C TYR A 101 7.15 3.03 -19.79
N PHE A 102 7.14 4.05 -20.67
CA PHE A 102 6.59 5.37 -20.39
C PHE A 102 5.33 5.59 -21.21
N TRP A 103 4.34 6.23 -20.60
CA TRP A 103 3.00 6.39 -21.13
C TRP A 103 2.55 7.83 -21.01
N ASP A 104 1.91 8.36 -22.05
CA ASP A 104 1.07 9.55 -21.99
C ASP A 104 -0.33 9.11 -21.52
N VAL A 105 -0.74 9.55 -20.35
CA VAL A 105 -2.02 9.25 -19.72
C VAL A 105 -2.91 10.48 -19.54
N THR A 106 -2.54 11.59 -20.16
CA THR A 106 -3.25 12.88 -20.13
C THR A 106 -4.71 12.72 -20.56
N ASP A 107 -4.96 11.92 -21.60
CA ASP A 107 -6.32 11.49 -21.98
C ASP A 107 -6.53 10.05 -21.51
N PRO A 108 -7.25 9.83 -20.40
CA PRO A 108 -7.45 8.49 -19.87
C PRO A 108 -8.24 7.57 -20.81
N GLY A 109 -8.94 8.12 -21.80
CA GLY A 109 -9.62 7.37 -22.86
C GLY A 109 -8.68 6.93 -24.01
N ASN A 110 -7.42 7.41 -24.03
CA ASN A 110 -6.50 7.18 -25.13
C ASN A 110 -5.04 7.09 -24.64
N LEU A 111 -4.77 6.13 -23.77
CA LEU A 111 -3.44 5.90 -23.22
C LEU A 111 -2.45 5.54 -24.32
N LYS A 112 -1.27 6.17 -24.34
CA LYS A 112 -0.26 5.94 -25.37
C LYS A 112 1.07 5.56 -24.74
N LYS A 113 1.63 4.44 -25.16
CA LYS A 113 3.01 4.10 -24.89
C LYS A 113 3.92 4.99 -25.73
N ILE A 114 4.77 5.78 -25.11
CA ILE A 114 5.54 6.86 -25.77
C ILE A 114 7.04 6.57 -25.82
N ASP A 115 7.58 5.86 -24.81
CA ASP A 115 8.98 5.48 -24.79
C ASP A 115 9.21 4.22 -23.98
N SER A 116 10.42 3.69 -24.02
CA SER A 116 10.85 2.56 -23.20
C SER A 116 12.35 2.54 -22.97
N VAL A 117 12.76 2.12 -21.77
CA VAL A 117 14.17 1.90 -21.41
C VAL A 117 14.35 0.44 -21.02
N GLN A 118 15.33 -0.24 -21.61
CA GLN A 118 15.69 -1.60 -21.25
C GLN A 118 17.00 -1.61 -20.49
N VAL A 119 17.04 -2.31 -19.36
CA VAL A 119 18.22 -2.50 -18.51
C VAL A 119 18.54 -3.99 -18.36
N ASP A 120 19.78 -4.31 -17.97
CA ASP A 120 20.16 -5.70 -17.64
C ASP A 120 19.48 -6.12 -16.32
N ALA A 121 18.26 -6.63 -16.45
CA ALA A 121 17.45 -7.14 -15.35
C ALA A 121 16.45 -8.19 -15.88
N ARG A 122 16.08 -9.15 -15.05
CA ARG A 122 14.92 -9.99 -15.26
C ARG A 122 13.62 -9.29 -14.83
N THR A 123 13.73 -8.43 -13.82
CA THR A 123 12.59 -7.74 -13.23
C THR A 123 12.98 -6.31 -12.91
N VAL A 124 12.16 -5.36 -13.35
CA VAL A 124 12.06 -4.01 -12.83
C VAL A 124 10.82 -4.00 -11.96
N ASN A 125 10.97 -4.32 -10.67
CA ASN A 125 9.83 -4.53 -9.79
C ASN A 125 9.15 -3.23 -9.41
N ASP A 126 9.93 -2.23 -9.04
CA ASP A 126 9.44 -0.96 -8.54
C ASP A 126 9.95 0.21 -9.37
N VAL A 127 9.10 1.20 -9.56
CA VAL A 127 9.36 2.42 -10.32
C VAL A 127 8.78 3.62 -9.58
N LYS A 128 9.57 4.68 -9.43
CA LYS A 128 9.12 5.94 -8.81
C LYS A 128 9.61 7.13 -9.60
N VAL A 129 8.91 8.24 -9.49
CA VAL A 129 9.30 9.51 -10.11
C VAL A 129 9.38 10.58 -9.03
N SER A 130 10.37 11.46 -9.15
CA SER A 130 10.52 12.62 -8.26
C SER A 130 9.28 13.52 -8.31
N ALA A 131 9.01 14.23 -7.22
CA ALA A 131 7.83 15.10 -7.11
C ALA A 131 7.76 16.18 -8.19
N ASP A 132 8.91 16.58 -8.75
CA ASP A 132 8.98 17.55 -9.85
C ASP A 132 8.91 16.91 -11.25
N GLY A 133 8.72 15.60 -11.35
CA GLY A 133 8.56 14.87 -12.61
C GLY A 133 9.82 14.73 -13.47
N LYS A 134 11.01 15.09 -12.95
CA LYS A 134 12.24 15.14 -13.77
C LYS A 134 13.07 13.86 -13.71
N ILE A 135 13.05 13.15 -12.59
CA ILE A 135 13.87 11.98 -12.34
C ILE A 135 12.96 10.78 -12.10
N SER A 136 13.17 9.71 -12.84
CA SER A 136 12.59 8.40 -12.53
C SER A 136 13.69 7.47 -12.02
N ILE A 137 13.36 6.69 -11.00
CA ILE A 137 14.21 5.62 -10.50
C ILE A 137 13.51 4.29 -10.76
N ILE A 138 14.23 3.35 -11.32
CA ILE A 138 13.77 1.99 -11.55
C ILE A 138 14.63 0.99 -10.79
N SER A 139 13.99 0.01 -10.18
CA SER A 139 14.67 -1.08 -9.48
C SER A 139 15.21 -2.12 -10.45
N ARG A 140 16.18 -2.92 -10.02
CA ARG A 140 16.81 -3.92 -10.85
C ARG A 140 17.03 -5.21 -10.08
N GLU A 141 16.41 -6.29 -10.56
CA GLU A 141 16.57 -7.65 -10.04
C GLU A 141 16.92 -8.64 -11.14
N GLY A 142 17.76 -9.62 -10.77
CA GLY A 142 18.15 -10.71 -11.68
C GLY A 142 19.02 -10.25 -12.85
N ALA A 143 19.88 -9.27 -12.64
CA ALA A 143 20.87 -8.83 -13.62
C ALA A 143 21.82 -9.97 -14.00
N SER A 144 22.13 -10.09 -15.31
CA SER A 144 22.96 -11.17 -15.85
C SER A 144 24.38 -11.17 -15.27
N ASN A 145 24.90 -9.98 -14.96
CA ASN A 145 26.20 -9.75 -14.33
C ASN A 145 26.16 -9.86 -12.79
N ARG A 146 24.98 -10.17 -12.19
CA ARG A 146 24.73 -10.22 -10.74
C ARG A 146 24.97 -8.90 -10.01
N ARG A 147 24.93 -7.78 -10.71
CA ARG A 147 25.05 -6.43 -10.16
C ARG A 147 23.70 -5.74 -10.29
N ASN A 148 22.80 -6.10 -9.41
CA ASN A 148 21.50 -5.44 -9.28
C ASN A 148 21.72 -3.99 -8.76
N GLY A 149 20.63 -3.31 -8.42
CA GLY A 149 20.69 -1.94 -7.92
C GLY A 149 19.53 -1.11 -8.46
N ILE A 150 19.80 0.16 -8.66
CA ILE A 150 18.87 1.11 -9.24
C ILE A 150 19.45 1.76 -10.48
N VAL A 151 18.55 2.21 -11.37
CA VAL A 151 18.91 3.01 -12.54
C VAL A 151 18.17 4.34 -12.46
N ILE A 152 18.90 5.42 -12.67
CA ILE A 152 18.42 6.79 -12.59
C ILE A 152 18.21 7.30 -14.01
N LEU A 153 17.00 7.77 -14.27
CA LEU A 153 16.55 8.21 -15.60
C LEU A 153 16.17 9.68 -15.58
N ASP A 154 16.50 10.40 -16.65
CA ASP A 154 15.96 11.72 -16.95
C ASP A 154 14.60 11.58 -17.64
N THR A 155 13.56 12.04 -16.98
CA THR A 155 12.17 12.05 -17.47
C THR A 155 11.67 13.44 -17.80
N THR A 156 12.56 14.45 -17.85
CA THR A 156 12.21 15.83 -18.23
C THR A 156 11.46 15.87 -19.58
N ASN A 157 11.81 14.98 -20.50
CA ASN A 157 11.05 14.71 -21.71
C ASN A 157 10.61 13.24 -21.73
N PRO A 158 9.36 12.91 -21.36
CA PRO A 158 8.89 11.52 -21.32
C PRO A 158 8.85 10.78 -22.66
N TYR A 159 8.97 11.53 -23.78
CA TYR A 159 9.08 10.98 -25.14
C TYR A 159 10.52 10.64 -25.57
N ASP A 160 11.51 10.95 -24.75
CA ASP A 160 12.94 10.70 -25.03
C ASP A 160 13.71 10.56 -23.72
N VAL A 161 13.41 9.50 -22.97
CA VAL A 161 13.96 9.22 -21.63
C VAL A 161 15.42 8.78 -21.75
N LYS A 162 16.28 9.29 -20.89
CA LYS A 162 17.72 9.01 -20.90
C LYS A 162 18.18 8.39 -19.58
N THR A 163 19.05 7.41 -19.68
CA THR A 163 19.77 6.93 -18.50
C THR A 163 20.84 7.94 -18.10
N LEU A 164 20.77 8.42 -16.86
CA LEU A 164 21.76 9.31 -16.27
C LEU A 164 22.88 8.53 -15.58
N SER A 165 22.53 7.57 -14.76
CA SER A 165 23.48 6.75 -14.03
C SER A 165 22.87 5.45 -13.52
N GLU A 166 23.74 4.58 -13.00
CA GLU A 166 23.39 3.36 -12.27
C GLU A 166 24.06 3.39 -10.90
N TYR A 167 23.36 2.92 -9.87
CA TYR A 167 23.95 2.74 -8.55
C TYR A 167 23.78 1.29 -8.08
N THR A 168 24.90 0.62 -7.77
CA THR A 168 24.94 -0.80 -7.40
C THR A 168 25.62 -1.09 -6.08
N THR A 169 26.31 -0.10 -5.48
CA THR A 169 27.03 -0.30 -4.21
C THR A 169 26.05 -0.67 -3.12
N ASN A 170 26.32 -1.76 -2.40
CA ASN A 170 25.49 -2.34 -1.35
C ASN A 170 24.08 -2.81 -1.80
N LEU A 171 23.73 -2.70 -3.10
CA LEU A 171 22.42 -3.08 -3.65
C LEU A 171 22.49 -4.33 -4.55
N THR A 172 23.64 -5.01 -4.61
CA THR A 172 23.86 -6.13 -5.54
C THR A 172 23.00 -7.37 -5.28
N GLY A 173 22.40 -7.48 -4.09
CA GLY A 173 21.46 -8.56 -3.74
C GLY A 173 20.10 -8.47 -4.42
N GLY A 174 19.75 -7.32 -4.94
CA GLY A 174 18.48 -6.99 -5.56
C GLY A 174 17.77 -5.86 -4.82
N VAL A 175 17.10 -5.02 -5.59
CA VAL A 175 16.23 -3.94 -5.09
C VAL A 175 14.80 -4.29 -5.48
N HIS A 176 14.04 -4.76 -4.51
CA HIS A 176 12.63 -5.12 -4.74
C HIS A 176 11.77 -3.87 -4.80
N ASN A 177 11.80 -3.07 -3.74
CA ASN A 177 11.08 -1.79 -3.65
C ASN A 177 12.03 -0.64 -3.34
N LEU A 178 11.60 0.56 -3.67
CA LEU A 178 12.30 1.81 -3.43
C LEU A 178 11.31 2.96 -3.25
N PHE A 179 11.76 4.06 -2.68
CA PHE A 179 10.99 5.30 -2.63
C PHE A 179 11.89 6.49 -2.91
N ILE A 180 11.34 7.53 -3.56
CA ILE A 180 12.02 8.81 -3.73
C ILE A 180 11.38 9.81 -2.77
N TYR A 181 12.19 10.42 -1.94
CA TYR A 181 11.76 11.52 -1.10
C TYR A 181 12.80 12.64 -1.14
N GLU A 182 12.39 13.82 -1.59
CA GLU A 182 13.28 14.93 -1.88
C GLU A 182 14.44 14.47 -2.79
N ASP A 183 15.68 14.82 -2.46
CA ASP A 183 16.89 14.46 -3.23
C ASP A 183 17.48 13.09 -2.82
N HIS A 184 16.65 12.18 -2.30
CA HIS A 184 17.11 10.88 -1.81
C HIS A 184 16.27 9.71 -2.34
N VAL A 185 16.95 8.61 -2.63
CA VAL A 185 16.32 7.30 -2.91
C VAL A 185 16.53 6.39 -1.72
N TYR A 186 15.44 5.82 -1.23
CA TYR A 186 15.43 4.79 -0.18
C TYR A 186 15.26 3.45 -0.87
N ALA A 187 16.35 2.74 -1.08
CA ALA A 187 16.38 1.51 -1.88
C ALA A 187 16.56 0.29 -0.97
N LEU A 188 15.60 -0.64 -1.05
CA LEU A 188 15.70 -1.89 -0.33
C LEU A 188 16.87 -2.73 -0.86
N SER A 189 17.61 -3.36 0.05
CA SER A 189 18.72 -4.24 -0.30
C SER A 189 18.46 -5.64 0.25
N ASN A 190 18.23 -6.58 -0.66
CA ASN A 190 18.05 -7.99 -0.35
C ASN A 190 16.95 -8.27 0.72
N GLY A 191 15.98 -7.38 0.85
CA GLY A 191 14.91 -7.49 1.83
C GLY A 191 15.34 -7.39 3.30
N GLU A 192 16.57 -6.97 3.61
CA GLU A 192 17.08 -6.88 4.99
C GLU A 192 17.10 -5.45 5.53
N ARG A 193 17.33 -4.49 4.66
CA ARG A 193 17.50 -3.06 4.99
C ARG A 193 17.18 -2.19 3.81
N PHE A 194 17.07 -0.89 4.03
CA PHE A 194 17.17 0.09 2.96
C PHE A 194 18.42 0.95 3.12
N TYR A 195 19.02 1.29 1.98
CA TYR A 195 20.07 2.29 1.89
C TYR A 195 19.47 3.61 1.41
N VAL A 196 20.04 4.70 1.90
CA VAL A 196 19.66 6.06 1.49
C VAL A 196 20.73 6.59 0.56
N ILE A 197 20.35 6.85 -0.68
CA ILE A 197 21.23 7.30 -1.75
C ILE A 197 20.86 8.75 -2.09
N ASN A 198 21.83 9.66 -1.96
CA ASN A 198 21.67 11.04 -2.40
C ASN A 198 21.73 11.11 -3.92
N ILE A 199 20.79 11.81 -4.54
CA ILE A 199 20.63 12.02 -5.98
C ILE A 199 20.52 13.51 -6.36
N GLU A 200 20.96 14.43 -5.49
CA GLU A 200 21.04 15.88 -5.82
C GLU A 200 21.80 16.10 -7.14
N ASP A 201 22.88 15.34 -7.35
CA ASP A 201 23.49 15.13 -8.68
C ASP A 201 23.12 13.72 -9.17
N PRO A 202 22.08 13.56 -10.01
CA PRO A 202 21.61 12.25 -10.46
C PRO A 202 22.62 11.54 -11.38
N THR A 203 23.67 12.22 -11.85
CA THR A 203 24.75 11.61 -12.63
C THR A 203 25.86 11.03 -11.75
N ASN A 204 25.88 11.37 -10.46
CA ASN A 204 26.91 10.94 -9.51
C ASN A 204 26.30 10.60 -8.13
N PRO A 205 25.36 9.61 -8.04
CA PRO A 205 24.71 9.24 -6.80
C PRO A 205 25.69 8.61 -5.79
N TYR A 206 25.42 8.84 -4.50
CA TYR A 206 26.23 8.27 -3.43
C TYR A 206 25.41 7.95 -2.19
N GLU A 207 25.80 6.93 -1.43
CA GLU A 207 25.16 6.53 -0.18
C GLU A 207 25.43 7.56 0.93
N VAL A 208 24.39 7.89 1.69
CA VAL A 208 24.46 8.79 2.85
C VAL A 208 24.05 8.12 4.15
N GLY A 209 23.26 7.05 4.10
CA GLY A 209 22.76 6.38 5.30
C GLY A 209 22.12 5.03 5.01
N MET A 210 21.70 4.37 6.06
CA MET A 210 20.93 3.13 5.96
C MET A 210 20.08 2.90 7.22
N PHE A 211 19.07 2.05 7.10
CA PHE A 211 18.27 1.56 8.20
C PHE A 211 18.08 0.06 8.13
N GLU A 212 18.16 -0.60 9.28
CA GLU A 212 17.81 -2.01 9.47
C GLU A 212 17.11 -2.19 10.82
N ILE A 213 16.24 -3.19 10.92
CA ILE A 213 15.54 -3.47 12.18
C ILE A 213 16.38 -4.29 13.19
N GLY A 214 17.63 -4.60 12.85
CA GLY A 214 18.59 -5.21 13.75
C GLY A 214 18.45 -6.71 13.99
N GLU A 215 17.51 -7.38 13.32
CA GLU A 215 17.25 -8.80 13.44
C GLU A 215 17.60 -9.55 12.16
N LYS A 216 18.34 -10.66 12.29
CA LYS A 216 18.77 -11.45 11.12
C LYS A 216 17.57 -12.11 10.43
N GLY A 217 17.57 -12.05 9.08
CA GLY A 217 16.58 -12.68 8.25
C GLY A 217 15.22 -11.96 8.33
N GLN A 218 15.20 -10.72 8.76
CA GLN A 218 14.03 -9.90 8.77
C GLN A 218 13.98 -9.07 7.49
N ALA A 219 12.96 -9.28 6.72
CA ALA A 219 12.79 -8.58 5.47
C ALA A 219 12.05 -7.26 5.71
N ILE A 220 12.68 -6.15 5.32
CA ILE A 220 11.94 -4.94 4.96
C ILE A 220 11.46 -5.18 3.53
N HIS A 221 10.16 -5.27 3.35
CA HIS A 221 9.57 -5.59 2.05
C HIS A 221 9.26 -4.33 1.24
N ASP A 222 8.75 -3.28 1.90
CA ASP A 222 8.37 -2.04 1.26
C ASP A 222 8.70 -0.84 2.15
N VAL A 223 8.75 0.35 1.57
CA VAL A 223 8.92 1.62 2.26
C VAL A 223 8.11 2.70 1.57
N TRP A 224 7.26 3.37 2.33
CA TRP A 224 6.56 4.60 1.94
C TRP A 224 7.10 5.77 2.74
N ILE A 225 7.25 6.94 2.14
CA ILE A 225 7.74 8.12 2.87
C ILE A 225 6.80 9.30 2.65
N GLU A 226 6.41 9.92 3.75
CA GLU A 226 5.58 11.11 3.77
C GLU A 226 6.04 12.02 4.91
N ASP A 227 6.16 13.33 4.65
CA ASP A 227 6.58 14.35 5.61
C ASP A 227 7.87 14.00 6.39
N GLY A 228 8.84 13.37 5.73
CA GLY A 228 10.11 12.98 6.33
C GLY A 228 10.02 11.82 7.32
N ILE A 229 8.93 11.07 7.30
CA ILE A 229 8.76 9.82 8.05
C ILE A 229 8.66 8.67 7.05
N ALA A 230 9.52 7.67 7.19
CA ALA A 230 9.44 6.43 6.44
C ALA A 230 8.62 5.40 7.22
N TYR A 231 7.71 4.74 6.52
CA TYR A 231 6.86 3.66 7.00
C TYR A 231 7.34 2.38 6.32
N SER A 232 8.15 1.58 7.01
CA SER A 232 8.65 0.33 6.44
C SER A 232 7.77 -0.84 6.78
N SER A 233 7.50 -1.68 5.78
CA SER A 233 6.71 -2.91 5.91
C SER A 233 7.63 -4.10 6.11
N ASN A 234 7.45 -4.85 7.21
CA ASN A 234 8.47 -5.78 7.68
C ASN A 234 7.91 -7.16 8.04
N TRP A 235 7.04 -7.71 7.20
CA TRP A 235 6.44 -9.04 7.38
C TRP A 235 5.95 -9.25 8.83
N LYS A 236 6.48 -10.25 9.54
CA LYS A 236 6.11 -10.57 10.92
C LYS A 236 6.48 -9.49 11.96
N HIS A 237 7.26 -8.50 11.57
CA HIS A 237 7.66 -7.40 12.44
C HIS A 237 6.79 -6.15 12.27
N GLY A 238 5.78 -6.24 11.38
CA GLY A 238 4.80 -5.18 11.16
C GLY A 238 5.40 -3.90 10.58
N VAL A 239 4.84 -2.77 10.93
CA VAL A 239 5.30 -1.45 10.47
C VAL A 239 6.28 -0.82 11.44
N TYR A 240 7.35 -0.21 10.92
CA TYR A 240 8.19 0.75 11.63
C TYR A 240 7.96 2.14 11.07
N MET A 241 7.79 3.12 11.96
CA MET A 241 7.82 4.54 11.65
C MET A 241 9.22 5.06 11.95
N ILE A 242 9.87 5.66 10.96
CA ILE A 242 11.28 6.02 11.01
C ILE A 242 11.43 7.47 10.61
N ASP A 243 11.96 8.31 11.49
CA ASP A 243 12.31 9.69 11.17
C ASP A 243 13.52 9.68 10.23
N VAL A 244 13.31 10.18 9.01
CA VAL A 244 14.33 10.29 7.96
C VAL A 244 14.57 11.74 7.54
N GLY A 245 14.01 12.71 8.27
CA GLY A 245 14.15 14.13 8.01
C GLY A 245 13.03 15.00 8.57
N ASN A 246 11.99 14.40 9.18
CA ASN A 246 10.93 15.13 9.87
C ASN A 246 11.45 15.90 11.11
N GLY A 247 12.46 15.35 11.75
CA GLY A 247 13.11 15.95 12.92
C GLY A 247 12.45 15.67 14.27
N VAL A 248 11.35 14.93 14.30
CA VAL A 248 10.62 14.60 15.55
C VAL A 248 11.46 13.73 16.48
N ALA A 249 12.22 12.79 15.94
CA ALA A 249 13.15 11.94 16.70
C ALA A 249 14.63 12.30 16.47
N GLY A 250 14.89 13.40 15.76
CA GLY A 250 16.24 13.83 15.40
C GLY A 250 16.86 12.99 14.28
N GLY A 251 16.03 12.32 13.49
CA GLY A 251 16.43 11.56 12.32
C GLY A 251 16.80 12.45 11.13
N SER A 252 17.51 11.86 10.18
CA SER A 252 17.89 12.49 8.92
C SER A 252 18.16 11.41 7.86
N PRO A 253 18.26 11.76 6.57
CA PRO A 253 18.66 10.80 5.53
C PRO A 253 19.97 10.06 5.85
N SER A 254 20.92 10.74 6.50
CA SER A 254 22.20 10.13 6.88
C SER A 254 22.16 9.36 8.21
N ASN A 255 21.11 9.50 8.99
CA ASN A 255 20.91 8.84 10.28
C ASN A 255 19.43 8.60 10.55
N PRO A 256 18.77 7.66 9.86
CA PRO A 256 17.38 7.30 10.12
C PRO A 256 17.18 6.82 11.57
N VAL A 257 16.10 7.28 12.22
CA VAL A 257 15.81 6.97 13.64
C VAL A 257 14.42 6.37 13.77
N ALA A 258 14.33 5.12 14.25
CA ALA A 258 13.04 4.49 14.53
C ALA A 258 12.30 5.23 15.66
N MET A 259 11.01 5.51 15.46
CA MET A 259 10.13 6.24 16.38
C MET A 259 9.12 5.32 17.05
N ALA A 260 8.50 4.46 16.27
CA ALA A 260 7.45 3.54 16.70
C ALA A 260 7.47 2.26 15.86
N ASN A 261 6.86 1.24 16.43
CA ASN A 261 6.62 -0.03 15.74
C ASN A 261 5.26 -0.56 16.15
N TYR A 262 4.53 -1.15 15.20
CA TYR A 262 3.29 -1.87 15.47
C TYR A 262 3.31 -3.22 14.77
N THR A 263 2.97 -4.26 15.51
CA THR A 263 2.91 -5.65 15.04
C THR A 263 1.54 -6.25 15.28
N TYR A 264 1.16 -7.21 14.47
CA TYR A 264 -0.10 -7.94 14.57
C TYR A 264 0.08 -9.42 14.15
N GLU A 265 -0.93 -10.25 14.41
CA GLU A 265 -0.77 -11.71 14.42
C GLU A 265 -0.51 -12.33 13.03
N SER A 266 -0.98 -11.75 11.92
CA SER A 266 -0.85 -12.40 10.60
C SER A 266 0.60 -12.66 10.21
N GLY A 267 1.51 -11.76 10.57
CA GLY A 267 2.93 -11.86 10.27
C GLY A 267 3.27 -11.75 8.78
N ALA A 268 2.36 -11.20 7.99
CA ALA A 268 2.46 -11.11 6.54
C ALA A 268 2.37 -9.66 6.01
N HIS A 269 2.78 -8.71 6.82
CA HIS A 269 2.73 -7.29 6.53
C HIS A 269 3.58 -6.93 5.30
N HIS A 270 2.91 -6.58 4.22
CA HIS A 270 3.49 -6.36 2.90
C HIS A 270 3.70 -4.89 2.58
N ALA A 271 2.67 -4.06 2.75
CA ALA A 271 2.69 -2.66 2.38
C ALA A 271 2.02 -1.77 3.44
N THR A 272 2.43 -0.51 3.51
CA THR A 272 1.91 0.50 4.44
C THR A 272 1.54 1.76 3.68
N PHE A 273 0.41 2.38 4.04
CA PHE A 273 0.03 3.71 3.55
C PHE A 273 -0.46 4.57 4.72
N PRO A 274 0.24 5.65 5.07
CA PRO A 274 -0.23 6.59 6.08
C PRO A 274 -1.30 7.52 5.51
N PHE A 275 -2.29 7.90 6.29
CA PHE A 275 -3.23 8.95 5.89
C PHE A 275 -3.85 9.66 7.09
N LYS A 276 -4.16 10.93 6.90
CA LYS A 276 -4.97 11.70 7.82
C LYS A 276 -6.40 11.76 7.30
N SER A 277 -7.34 11.17 8.06
CA SER A 277 -8.74 11.17 7.66
C SER A 277 -9.31 12.59 7.61
N LYS A 278 -9.88 12.97 6.47
CA LYS A 278 -10.56 14.26 6.28
C LYS A 278 -11.84 14.37 7.10
N SER A 279 -12.49 13.26 7.37
CA SER A 279 -13.77 13.21 8.09
C SER A 279 -13.63 13.20 9.61
N THR A 280 -12.51 12.71 10.16
CA THR A 280 -12.33 12.56 11.62
C THR A 280 -11.12 13.30 12.16
N ASP A 281 -10.23 13.81 11.31
CA ASP A 281 -8.95 14.45 11.65
C ASP A 281 -7.96 13.51 12.37
N LYS A 282 -8.26 12.20 12.43
CA LYS A 282 -7.39 11.18 13.00
C LYS A 282 -6.31 10.75 12.01
N PHE A 283 -5.17 10.35 12.53
CA PHE A 283 -4.07 9.80 11.75
C PHE A 283 -4.09 8.27 11.80
N TYR A 284 -4.16 7.66 10.65
CA TYR A 284 -4.16 6.22 10.48
C TYR A 284 -3.02 5.74 9.59
N THR A 285 -2.62 4.49 9.78
CA THR A 285 -1.90 3.72 8.77
C THR A 285 -2.77 2.55 8.31
N VAL A 286 -2.78 2.34 7.00
CA VAL A 286 -3.31 1.13 6.38
C VAL A 286 -2.16 0.14 6.24
N LEU A 287 -2.35 -1.06 6.75
CA LEU A 287 -1.39 -2.15 6.71
C LEU A 287 -2.04 -3.33 5.98
N GLY A 288 -1.39 -3.88 4.98
CA GLY A 288 -1.95 -4.99 4.21
C GLY A 288 -1.13 -6.25 4.31
N ASP A 289 -1.82 -7.37 4.36
CA ASP A 289 -1.22 -8.71 4.34
C ASP A 289 -1.11 -9.24 2.92
N GLU A 290 0.02 -9.84 2.59
CA GLU A 290 0.22 -10.63 1.39
C GLU A 290 0.52 -12.08 1.78
N ILE A 291 -0.42 -12.99 1.51
CA ILE A 291 -0.30 -14.40 1.86
C ILE A 291 -0.60 -15.26 0.64
N PHE A 292 0.29 -16.19 0.35
CA PHE A 292 0.10 -17.23 -0.65
C PHE A 292 0.04 -18.60 0.04
N PRO A 293 -1.15 -19.11 0.40
CA PRO A 293 -1.28 -20.34 1.18
C PRO A 293 -0.65 -21.57 0.52
N GLN A 294 -0.59 -21.58 -0.82
CA GLN A 294 0.01 -22.68 -1.62
C GLN A 294 1.39 -22.32 -2.20
N GLY A 295 1.94 -21.13 -1.84
CA GLY A 295 3.14 -20.57 -2.46
C GLY A 295 2.83 -19.84 -3.78
N ILE A 296 3.86 -19.22 -4.35
CA ILE A 296 3.76 -18.46 -5.60
C ILE A 296 4.14 -19.35 -6.77
N ASP A 297 3.26 -19.43 -7.78
CA ASP A 297 3.55 -20.01 -9.10
C ASP A 297 3.44 -18.89 -10.15
N VAL A 298 4.56 -18.57 -10.79
CA VAL A 298 4.65 -17.50 -11.79
C VAL A 298 3.92 -17.81 -13.10
N TYR A 299 3.43 -19.03 -13.29
CA TYR A 299 2.80 -19.48 -14.53
C TYR A 299 1.30 -19.71 -14.41
N THR A 300 0.76 -19.65 -13.20
CA THR A 300 -0.66 -19.92 -12.94
C THR A 300 -1.26 -18.84 -12.02
N THR A 301 -2.58 -18.81 -11.97
CA THR A 301 -3.29 -17.97 -10.97
C THR A 301 -3.00 -18.50 -9.56
N ASN A 302 -2.49 -17.63 -8.70
CA ASN A 302 -2.22 -17.98 -7.32
C ASN A 302 -3.48 -17.80 -6.46
N GLU A 303 -3.65 -18.70 -5.51
CA GLU A 303 -4.58 -18.51 -4.41
C GLU A 303 -3.95 -17.51 -3.43
N THR A 304 -4.67 -16.44 -3.12
CA THR A 304 -4.21 -15.39 -2.21
C THR A 304 -5.11 -15.27 -0.99
N ALA A 305 -4.55 -14.81 0.11
CA ALA A 305 -5.23 -14.54 1.36
C ALA A 305 -4.62 -13.32 2.04
N GLY A 306 -5.22 -12.92 3.16
CA GLY A 306 -4.83 -11.73 3.90
C GLY A 306 -5.87 -10.63 3.76
N PHE A 307 -5.76 -9.62 4.59
CA PHE A 307 -6.69 -8.49 4.59
C PHE A 307 -5.98 -7.21 5.00
N ILE A 308 -6.73 -6.13 5.05
CA ILE A 308 -6.23 -4.80 5.37
C ILE A 308 -6.60 -4.47 6.80
N HIS A 309 -5.62 -3.96 7.55
CA HIS A 309 -5.75 -3.44 8.90
C HIS A 309 -5.71 -1.92 8.88
N PHE A 310 -6.56 -1.28 9.67
CA PHE A 310 -6.55 0.14 9.92
C PHE A 310 -6.10 0.38 11.35
N VAL A 311 -4.91 0.96 11.49
CA VAL A 311 -4.32 1.24 12.80
C VAL A 311 -4.38 2.73 13.07
N ASP A 312 -5.01 3.13 14.16
CA ASP A 312 -5.05 4.51 14.65
C ASP A 312 -3.72 4.83 15.33
N PHE A 313 -2.94 5.73 14.71
CA PHE A 313 -1.68 6.25 15.20
C PHE A 313 -1.79 7.71 15.67
N THR A 314 -3.01 8.20 15.91
CA THR A 314 -3.20 9.57 16.47
C THR A 314 -2.39 9.77 17.74
N ASP A 315 -2.26 8.73 18.58
CA ASP A 315 -1.23 8.64 19.62
C ASP A 315 -0.18 7.60 19.21
N ILE A 316 0.98 8.08 18.76
CA ILE A 316 2.08 7.24 18.29
C ILE A 316 2.61 6.25 19.35
N ASN A 317 2.40 6.54 20.64
CA ASN A 317 2.85 5.68 21.73
C ASN A 317 1.83 4.57 22.08
N ASN A 318 0.60 4.69 21.60
CA ASN A 318 -0.49 3.75 21.86
C ASN A 318 -1.27 3.45 20.58
N PRO A 319 -0.63 2.89 19.54
CA PRO A 319 -1.33 2.52 18.31
C PRO A 319 -2.35 1.43 18.58
N GLU A 320 -3.54 1.52 17.95
CA GLU A 320 -4.63 0.57 18.10
C GLU A 320 -5.19 0.18 16.73
N GLU A 321 -5.28 -1.13 16.43
CA GLU A 321 -6.08 -1.60 15.30
C GLU A 321 -7.56 -1.34 15.60
N VAL A 322 -8.18 -0.51 14.78
CA VAL A 322 -9.57 -0.08 14.99
C VAL A 322 -10.54 -0.75 14.03
N ALA A 323 -10.09 -1.07 12.81
CA ALA A 323 -10.90 -1.67 11.79
C ALA A 323 -10.07 -2.55 10.86
N ARG A 324 -10.77 -3.34 10.04
CA ARG A 324 -10.17 -4.12 8.96
C ARG A 324 -11.09 -4.14 7.74
N TYR A 325 -10.53 -4.48 6.59
CA TYR A 325 -11.28 -4.82 5.39
C TYR A 325 -10.82 -6.20 4.91
N GLU A 326 -11.72 -7.16 4.96
CA GLU A 326 -11.45 -8.57 4.61
C GLU A 326 -12.36 -9.01 3.46
N LEU A 327 -11.80 -9.12 2.26
CA LEU A 327 -12.50 -9.68 1.10
C LEU A 327 -12.32 -11.20 1.10
N PRO A 328 -13.40 -11.99 1.32
CA PRO A 328 -13.28 -13.44 1.42
C PRO A 328 -12.67 -14.08 0.16
N GLY A 329 -11.64 -14.92 0.37
CA GLY A 329 -10.98 -15.66 -0.73
C GLY A 329 -10.00 -14.87 -1.57
N HIS A 330 -9.64 -13.65 -1.15
CA HIS A 330 -8.67 -12.81 -1.83
C HIS A 330 -7.68 -12.20 -0.83
N GLY A 331 -6.44 -11.96 -1.27
CA GLY A 331 -5.42 -11.23 -0.54
C GLY A 331 -5.25 -9.82 -1.06
N SER A 332 -4.67 -8.94 -0.24
CA SER A 332 -4.34 -7.58 -0.64
C SER A 332 -2.93 -7.48 -1.22
N HIS A 333 -2.67 -6.41 -1.97
CA HIS A 333 -1.35 -5.99 -2.43
C HIS A 333 -1.14 -4.51 -2.10
N ASN A 334 -1.05 -3.63 -3.08
CA ASN A 334 -0.81 -2.20 -2.88
C ASN A 334 -2.11 -1.40 -2.90
N TYR A 335 -2.06 -0.17 -2.36
CA TYR A 335 -3.23 0.68 -2.23
C TYR A 335 -2.87 2.16 -2.38
N TRP A 336 -3.92 2.94 -2.67
CA TRP A 336 -3.90 4.39 -2.68
C TRP A 336 -5.09 4.93 -1.89
N ILE A 337 -4.92 6.05 -1.21
CA ILE A 337 -6.00 6.71 -0.48
C ILE A 337 -6.11 8.16 -0.92
N GLU A 338 -7.33 8.55 -1.27
CA GLU A 338 -7.66 9.92 -1.59
C GLU A 338 -9.07 10.23 -1.04
N ASP A 339 -9.23 11.35 -0.36
CA ASP A 339 -10.52 11.85 0.16
C ASP A 339 -11.32 10.82 1.00
N ASP A 340 -10.65 10.11 1.91
CA ASP A 340 -11.22 9.00 2.68
C ASP A 340 -11.83 7.88 1.80
N ILE A 341 -11.29 7.69 0.60
CA ILE A 341 -11.56 6.54 -0.28
C ILE A 341 -10.30 5.73 -0.44
N LEU A 342 -10.38 4.45 -0.11
CA LEU A 342 -9.31 3.48 -0.34
C LEU A 342 -9.50 2.81 -1.70
N TYR A 343 -8.46 2.81 -2.51
CA TYR A 343 -8.32 2.00 -3.72
C TYR A 343 -7.29 0.92 -3.43
N VAL A 344 -7.67 -0.34 -3.58
CA VAL A 344 -6.78 -1.45 -3.24
C VAL A 344 -6.78 -2.53 -4.31
N ALA A 345 -5.58 -2.99 -4.66
CA ALA A 345 -5.38 -4.17 -5.48
C ALA A 345 -5.59 -5.44 -4.64
N MET A 346 -6.49 -6.32 -5.09
CA MET A 346 -6.87 -7.55 -4.37
C MET A 346 -6.61 -8.79 -5.24
N TYR A 347 -5.50 -8.81 -5.99
CA TYR A 347 -5.15 -9.92 -6.88
C TYR A 347 -6.31 -10.32 -7.81
N THR A 348 -6.73 -11.60 -7.74
CA THR A 348 -7.89 -12.09 -8.52
C THR A 348 -9.21 -11.42 -8.15
N GLY A 349 -9.26 -10.69 -7.03
CA GLY A 349 -10.37 -9.83 -6.64
C GLY A 349 -10.45 -8.52 -7.42
N GLY A 350 -9.43 -8.18 -8.23
CA GLY A 350 -9.36 -6.92 -8.96
C GLY A 350 -9.06 -5.72 -8.07
N VAL A 351 -9.44 -4.52 -8.48
CA VAL A 351 -9.32 -3.30 -7.68
C VAL A 351 -10.62 -3.04 -6.94
N ARG A 352 -10.55 -2.85 -5.63
CA ARG A 352 -11.68 -2.53 -4.76
C ARG A 352 -11.65 -1.06 -4.36
N ILE A 353 -12.82 -0.45 -4.25
CA ILE A 353 -12.99 0.95 -3.86
C ILE A 353 -13.83 0.97 -2.59
N VAL A 354 -13.25 1.44 -1.50
CA VAL A 354 -13.82 1.33 -0.16
C VAL A 354 -13.97 2.71 0.47
N ASP A 355 -15.16 3.02 0.95
CA ASP A 355 -15.44 4.23 1.75
C ASP A 355 -14.89 4.05 3.17
N ILE A 356 -13.81 4.74 3.48
CA ILE A 356 -13.15 4.75 4.78
C ILE A 356 -13.44 6.05 5.57
N SER A 357 -14.47 6.80 5.17
CA SER A 357 -14.89 8.01 5.86
C SER A 357 -15.57 7.72 7.21
N GLY A 358 -15.55 8.70 8.11
CA GLY A 358 -16.12 8.61 9.44
C GLY A 358 -15.30 7.72 10.38
N GLU A 359 -15.90 7.35 11.51
CA GLU A 359 -15.23 6.49 12.48
C GLU A 359 -14.99 5.09 11.92
N LEU A 360 -13.74 4.64 11.96
CA LEU A 360 -13.35 3.30 11.55
C LEU A 360 -13.47 2.33 12.75
N MET A 361 -14.19 1.22 12.55
CA MET A 361 -14.39 0.21 13.57
C MET A 361 -14.91 -1.09 12.95
N GLY A 362 -14.36 -2.24 13.36
CA GLY A 362 -14.80 -3.56 12.90
C GLY A 362 -14.47 -3.87 11.43
N ASP A 363 -15.21 -4.76 10.82
CA ASP A 363 -14.98 -5.22 9.46
C ASP A 363 -15.75 -4.36 8.43
N LEU A 364 -15.01 -3.57 7.64
CA LEU A 364 -15.56 -2.62 6.68
C LEU A 364 -16.23 -3.31 5.49
N PHE A 365 -15.74 -4.50 5.07
CA PHE A 365 -16.37 -5.28 4.01
C PHE A 365 -17.77 -5.73 4.46
N ARG A 366 -17.88 -6.29 5.64
CA ARG A 366 -19.17 -6.75 6.21
C ARG A 366 -20.13 -5.61 6.49
N GLN A 367 -19.64 -4.41 6.73
CA GLN A 367 -20.45 -3.19 6.85
C GLN A 367 -20.99 -2.67 5.50
N GLY A 368 -20.61 -3.30 4.37
CA GLY A 368 -20.96 -2.83 3.03
C GLY A 368 -20.29 -1.51 2.65
N ARG A 369 -19.06 -1.27 3.11
CA ARG A 369 -18.31 -0.05 2.79
C ARG A 369 -17.58 -0.13 1.45
N GLU A 370 -17.55 -1.29 0.79
CA GLU A 370 -17.14 -1.38 -0.62
C GLU A 370 -18.20 -0.65 -1.48
N ILE A 371 -17.77 0.38 -2.18
CA ILE A 371 -18.66 1.24 -2.99
C ILE A 371 -18.49 1.00 -4.49
N GLY A 372 -17.51 0.21 -4.90
CA GLY A 372 -17.30 -0.17 -6.29
C GLY A 372 -16.10 -1.09 -6.43
N HIS A 373 -16.03 -1.76 -7.56
CA HIS A 373 -14.85 -2.55 -7.92
C HIS A 373 -14.73 -2.70 -9.43
N ILE A 374 -13.52 -3.01 -9.88
CA ILE A 374 -13.23 -3.39 -11.26
C ILE A 374 -12.41 -4.67 -11.27
N ASN A 375 -12.85 -5.66 -12.03
CA ASN A 375 -12.06 -6.86 -12.27
C ASN A 375 -11.22 -6.64 -13.53
N THR A 376 -9.92 -6.83 -13.42
CA THR A 376 -9.05 -6.82 -14.58
C THR A 376 -9.27 -8.08 -15.40
N ALA A 377 -9.12 -7.98 -16.72
CA ALA A 377 -9.31 -9.12 -17.63
C ALA A 377 -8.23 -10.21 -17.43
N ASN A 378 -7.14 -9.90 -16.74
CA ASN A 378 -6.08 -10.84 -16.40
C ASN A 378 -6.33 -11.40 -15.00
N PRO A 379 -6.60 -12.72 -14.85
CA PRO A 379 -6.81 -13.34 -13.54
C PRO A 379 -5.56 -13.34 -12.65
N ASN A 380 -4.39 -13.02 -13.21
CA ASN A 380 -3.14 -12.84 -12.46
C ASN A 380 -2.89 -11.36 -12.14
N GLY A 381 -3.93 -10.51 -12.11
CA GLY A 381 -3.82 -9.09 -11.81
C GLY A 381 -3.08 -8.86 -10.49
N TYR A 382 -1.84 -8.40 -10.62
CA TYR A 382 -1.04 -7.86 -9.55
C TYR A 382 -1.35 -6.38 -9.40
#